data_12b17ebe89bf05979c597c909c5c9da6
#
_entry.id   12b17ebe89bf05979c597c909c5c9da6
#
_cell.length_a   1.000
_cell.length_b   1.000
_cell.length_c   1.000
_cell.angle_alpha   90.00
_cell.angle_beta   90.00
_cell.angle_gamma   90.00
#
_symmetry.space_group_name_H-M   'P 1'
#
loop_
_entity.id
_entity.type
_entity.pdbx_description
1 polymer ?
#
loop_
_entity_poly.entity_id
_entity_poly.type
_entity_poly.pdbx_seq_one_letter_code
_entity_poly.pdbx_strand_id
1 'polypeptide(L)'
;MAEGAVTRLGRPGSETINGPEDRNPSERCLVGFNAGPPFVPRLYNNNVQIIQNKDHVVLMTEMINDARIVPVFDSNDAQPMLDEKLRLWSGDSHGYWEGDTLVVVTSNFNGLTRSFGRAGTSLHKVLTERLTRVGPYTVDYEFTIDDPATFSDKLTAIVSMTKVAGLIYEYACHEGNYGMVNILRGARVQEALAEEATN
;
A
#
# COMPACT_ATOMS: atom_id res chain seq x y z
N MET A 1 2.99 -7.40 -26.79
CA MET A 1 4.00 -6.72 -25.96
C MET A 1 3.43 -6.67 -24.56
N ALA A 2 4.02 -7.35 -23.59
CA ALA A 2 3.56 -7.34 -22.22
C ALA A 2 3.81 -5.93 -21.66
N GLU A 3 2.76 -5.20 -21.30
CA GLU A 3 2.85 -4.01 -20.49
C GLU A 3 3.25 -4.43 -19.08
N GLY A 4 4.55 -4.67 -18.88
CA GLY A 4 5.11 -4.87 -17.58
C GLY A 4 4.96 -3.58 -16.79
N ALA A 5 4.35 -3.64 -15.61
CA ALA A 5 4.28 -2.53 -14.69
C ALA A 5 5.70 -2.07 -14.34
N VAL A 6 6.15 -1.02 -15.02
CA VAL A 6 7.41 -0.36 -14.69
C VAL A 6 7.13 0.56 -13.51
N THR A 7 7.15 0.02 -12.31
CA THR A 7 7.34 0.86 -11.13
C THR A 7 8.75 1.41 -11.24
N ARG A 8 8.92 2.59 -11.80
CA ARG A 8 10.17 3.34 -11.75
C ARG A 8 10.41 3.72 -10.29
N LEU A 9 11.10 2.83 -9.61
CA LEU A 9 11.69 3.16 -8.32
C LEU A 9 12.92 4.00 -8.63
N GLY A 10 12.81 5.31 -8.45
CA GLY A 10 13.94 6.22 -8.53
C GLY A 10 15.13 5.65 -7.75
N ARG A 11 16.24 5.41 -8.42
CA ARG A 11 17.51 5.15 -7.75
C ARG A 11 17.92 6.44 -7.05
N PRO A 12 18.26 6.41 -5.75
CA PRO A 12 18.86 7.58 -5.14
C PRO A 12 20.09 7.99 -5.95
N GLY A 13 20.06 9.16 -6.57
CA GLY A 13 21.23 9.82 -7.15
C GLY A 13 21.44 9.73 -8.67
N SER A 14 20.52 9.20 -9.48
CA SER A 14 20.72 9.05 -10.93
C SER A 14 19.61 9.54 -11.84
N GLU A 15 18.60 10.23 -11.33
CA GLU A 15 17.42 10.57 -12.13
C GLU A 15 17.20 12.08 -12.24
N THR A 16 16.90 12.52 -13.45
CA THR A 16 16.31 13.85 -13.69
C THR A 16 14.98 13.89 -12.95
N ILE A 17 14.85 14.76 -11.96
CA ILE A 17 13.63 14.95 -11.16
C ILE A 17 12.87 16.12 -11.76
N ASN A 18 11.91 15.82 -12.65
CA ASN A 18 11.12 16.83 -13.33
C ASN A 18 9.97 17.35 -12.44
N GLY A 19 9.40 16.45 -11.62
CA GLY A 19 8.29 16.77 -10.75
C GLY A 19 8.14 15.82 -9.58
N PRO A 20 7.12 16.03 -8.73
CA PRO A 20 6.80 15.11 -7.63
C PRO A 20 6.52 13.68 -8.09
N GLU A 21 6.01 13.51 -9.31
CA GLU A 21 5.64 12.21 -9.89
C GLU A 21 6.83 11.28 -10.05
N ASP A 22 8.03 11.81 -10.16
CA ASP A 22 9.27 11.05 -10.24
C ASP A 22 9.72 10.51 -8.87
N ARG A 23 9.01 10.88 -7.81
CA ARG A 23 9.30 10.45 -6.44
C ARG A 23 8.39 9.32 -5.98
N ASN A 24 8.89 8.55 -5.01
CA ASN A 24 8.16 7.43 -4.43
C ASN A 24 6.83 7.87 -3.81
N PRO A 25 5.72 7.11 -3.95
CA PRO A 25 4.43 7.41 -3.33
C PRO A 25 4.49 7.74 -1.83
N SER A 26 5.40 7.11 -1.07
CA SER A 26 5.58 7.41 0.37
C SER A 26 6.21 8.78 0.61
N GLU A 27 7.15 9.22 -0.23
CA GLU A 27 7.75 10.57 -0.16
C GLU A 27 6.73 11.66 -0.53
N ARG A 28 5.74 11.28 -1.32
CA ARG A 28 4.62 12.14 -1.75
C ARG A 28 3.43 12.10 -0.78
N CYS A 29 3.53 11.37 0.31
CA CYS A 29 2.46 11.18 1.29
C CYS A 29 1.18 10.56 0.70
N LEU A 30 1.29 9.74 -0.34
CA LEU A 30 0.14 9.10 -0.99
C LEU A 30 -0.16 7.73 -0.39
N VAL A 31 0.88 6.90 -0.20
CA VAL A 31 0.78 5.57 0.39
C VAL A 31 2.01 5.33 1.26
N GLY A 32 1.82 4.92 2.51
CA GLY A 32 2.90 4.59 3.42
C GLY A 32 3.67 3.34 2.96
N PHE A 33 4.97 3.30 3.21
CA PHE A 33 5.81 2.18 2.78
C PHE A 33 5.50 0.85 3.50
N ASN A 34 4.69 0.88 4.56
CA ASN A 34 4.20 -0.28 5.31
C ASN A 34 2.66 -0.31 5.43
N ALA A 35 1.96 0.70 4.88
CA ALA A 35 0.51 0.81 4.97
C ALA A 35 -0.21 -0.24 4.11
N GLY A 36 0.46 -0.76 3.10
CA GLY A 36 -0.08 -1.83 2.27
C GLY A 36 -1.09 -1.38 1.21
N PRO A 37 -2.09 -2.22 0.87
CA PRO A 37 -2.09 -3.66 1.18
C PRO A 37 -1.11 -4.47 0.33
N PRO A 38 -0.46 -5.50 0.87
CA PRO A 38 -0.58 -6.04 2.22
C PRO A 38 0.17 -5.21 3.26
N PHE A 39 -0.21 -5.35 4.55
CA PHE A 39 0.53 -4.77 5.67
C PHE A 39 1.83 -5.53 5.90
N VAL A 40 2.95 -4.87 5.70
CA VAL A 40 4.27 -5.48 5.93
C VAL A 40 5.05 -4.61 6.90
N PRO A 41 5.42 -5.13 8.09
CA PRO A 41 6.15 -4.35 9.09
C PRO A 41 7.45 -3.79 8.52
N ARG A 42 7.75 -2.54 8.85
CA ARG A 42 8.95 -1.82 8.44
C ARG A 42 9.60 -1.15 9.66
N LEU A 43 10.31 -0.06 9.45
CA LEU A 43 11.14 0.58 10.46
C LEU A 43 10.35 1.19 11.62
N TYR A 44 9.17 1.75 11.38
CA TYR A 44 8.34 2.43 12.39
C TYR A 44 6.89 2.56 11.93
N ASN A 45 6.00 3.01 12.83
CA ASN A 45 4.57 3.24 12.59
C ASN A 45 3.88 2.01 11.97
N ASN A 46 4.07 0.84 12.60
CA ASN A 46 3.54 -0.44 12.13
C ASN A 46 2.19 -0.80 12.77
N ASN A 47 1.57 0.12 13.51
CA ASN A 47 0.32 -0.16 14.17
C ASN A 47 -0.84 -0.13 13.17
N VAL A 48 -1.76 -1.07 13.34
CA VAL A 48 -3.01 -1.17 12.57
C VAL A 48 -4.16 -1.17 13.55
N GLN A 49 -5.14 -0.31 13.34
CA GLN A 49 -6.40 -0.34 14.07
C GLN A 49 -7.46 -1.04 13.22
N ILE A 50 -8.09 -2.05 13.80
CA ILE A 50 -9.18 -2.79 13.18
C ILE A 50 -10.47 -2.37 13.86
N ILE A 51 -11.39 -1.77 13.11
CA ILE A 51 -12.71 -1.34 13.58
C ILE A 51 -13.75 -2.15 12.83
N GLN A 52 -14.67 -2.77 13.55
CA GLN A 52 -15.67 -3.66 12.97
C GLN A 52 -17.07 -3.26 13.38
N ASN A 53 -17.99 -3.27 12.43
CA ASN A 53 -19.44 -3.30 12.66
C ASN A 53 -20.07 -4.47 11.91
N LYS A 54 -21.41 -4.48 11.79
CA LYS A 54 -22.12 -5.57 11.14
C LYS A 54 -21.78 -5.70 9.64
N ASP A 55 -21.60 -4.59 8.95
CA ASP A 55 -21.58 -4.53 7.49
C ASP A 55 -20.19 -4.15 6.93
N HIS A 56 -19.28 -3.68 7.81
CA HIS A 56 -17.96 -3.19 7.39
C HIS A 56 -16.88 -3.51 8.40
N VAL A 57 -15.66 -3.69 7.89
CA VAL A 57 -14.43 -3.62 8.65
C VAL A 57 -13.58 -2.48 8.11
N VAL A 58 -13.04 -1.65 9.00
CA VAL A 58 -12.07 -0.61 8.67
C VAL A 58 -10.69 -1.04 9.14
N LEU A 59 -9.75 -1.07 8.21
CA LEU A 59 -8.34 -1.35 8.46
C LEU A 59 -7.58 -0.02 8.34
N MET A 60 -7.28 0.60 9.49
CA MET A 60 -6.59 1.89 9.55
C MET A 60 -5.14 1.69 9.96
N THR A 61 -4.21 2.16 9.15
CA THR A 61 -2.78 2.14 9.45
C THR A 61 -2.34 3.43 10.11
N GLU A 62 -1.41 3.34 11.07
CA GLU A 62 -0.79 4.51 11.67
C GLU A 62 0.03 5.32 10.65
N MET A 63 0.73 4.62 9.75
CA MET A 63 1.48 5.24 8.68
C MET A 63 0.54 5.96 7.69
N ILE A 64 0.67 7.28 7.60
CA ILE A 64 -0.12 8.18 6.73
C ILE A 64 -1.63 8.22 7.11
N ASN A 65 -2.04 7.60 8.22
CA ASN A 65 -3.45 7.48 8.64
C ASN A 65 -4.36 6.91 7.54
N ASP A 66 -3.81 6.02 6.69
CA ASP A 66 -4.58 5.43 5.60
C ASP A 66 -5.63 4.45 6.13
N ALA A 67 -6.88 4.62 5.69
CA ALA A 67 -8.01 3.82 6.15
C ALA A 67 -8.68 3.13 4.97
N ARG A 68 -8.66 1.80 4.99
CA ARG A 68 -9.33 0.97 4.01
C ARG A 68 -10.65 0.47 4.59
N ILE A 69 -11.76 0.88 3.97
CA ILE A 69 -13.12 0.48 4.35
C ILE A 69 -13.49 -0.74 3.52
N VAL A 70 -13.71 -1.85 4.18
CA VAL A 70 -14.02 -3.15 3.57
C VAL A 70 -15.48 -3.49 3.86
N PRO A 71 -16.39 -3.44 2.89
CA PRO A 71 -17.74 -3.97 3.04
C PRO A 71 -17.67 -5.48 3.24
N VAL A 72 -18.48 -6.00 4.17
CA VAL A 72 -18.51 -7.43 4.53
C VAL A 72 -19.83 -8.03 4.06
N PHE A 73 -19.75 -9.15 3.36
CA PHE A 73 -20.87 -9.87 2.76
C PHE A 73 -20.99 -11.27 3.35
N ASP A 74 -22.11 -11.94 3.08
CA ASP A 74 -22.36 -13.29 3.57
C ASP A 74 -21.49 -14.36 2.91
N SER A 75 -21.03 -14.11 1.66
CA SER A 75 -20.16 -15.03 0.91
C SER A 75 -19.25 -14.28 -0.05
N ASN A 76 -18.34 -14.99 -0.69
CA ASN A 76 -17.47 -14.45 -1.75
C ASN A 76 -18.15 -14.41 -3.13
N ASP A 77 -19.41 -14.79 -3.24
CA ASP A 77 -20.10 -14.91 -4.53
C ASP A 77 -20.51 -13.52 -5.07
N ALA A 78 -20.09 -13.22 -6.30
CA ALA A 78 -20.56 -12.10 -7.13
C ALA A 78 -20.69 -10.75 -6.39
N GLN A 79 -19.65 -10.36 -5.66
CA GLN A 79 -19.64 -9.09 -4.92
C GLN A 79 -19.59 -7.89 -5.87
N PRO A 80 -20.30 -6.79 -5.57
CA PRO A 80 -20.20 -5.59 -6.38
C PRO A 80 -18.79 -4.99 -6.23
N MET A 81 -18.03 -5.02 -7.32
CA MET A 81 -16.74 -4.39 -7.44
C MET A 81 -16.86 -3.12 -8.27
N LEU A 82 -15.97 -2.18 -8.06
CA LEU A 82 -15.87 -0.99 -8.90
C LEU A 82 -15.53 -1.38 -10.36
N ASP A 83 -15.94 -0.53 -11.30
CA ASP A 83 -15.56 -0.69 -12.71
C ASP A 83 -14.04 -0.83 -12.82
N GLU A 84 -13.56 -1.76 -13.65
CA GLU A 84 -12.14 -2.02 -13.86
C GLU A 84 -11.32 -0.78 -14.30
N LYS A 85 -11.98 0.24 -14.83
CA LYS A 85 -11.37 1.53 -15.18
C LYS A 85 -11.08 2.40 -13.96
N LEU A 86 -11.72 2.14 -12.82
CA LEU A 86 -11.51 2.86 -11.58
C LEU A 86 -10.44 2.15 -10.76
N ARG A 87 -9.20 2.59 -10.93
CA ARG A 87 -8.03 2.04 -10.25
C ARG A 87 -7.66 2.86 -9.02
N LEU A 88 -7.54 2.20 -7.87
CA LEU A 88 -7.26 2.83 -6.60
C LEU A 88 -5.84 2.51 -6.11
N TRP A 89 -5.30 3.36 -5.23
CA TRP A 89 -4.00 3.15 -4.61
C TRP A 89 -3.97 1.88 -3.76
N SER A 90 -4.97 1.70 -2.90
CA SER A 90 -5.12 0.55 -2.00
C SER A 90 -6.02 -0.54 -2.58
N GLY A 91 -6.43 -0.42 -3.86
CA GLY A 91 -7.35 -1.33 -4.53
C GLY A 91 -8.79 -1.19 -4.04
N ASP A 92 -9.68 -2.01 -4.61
CA ASP A 92 -11.07 -2.16 -4.23
C ASP A 92 -11.23 -3.47 -3.46
N SER A 93 -11.76 -3.40 -2.24
CA SER A 93 -11.79 -4.51 -1.29
C SER A 93 -13.20 -4.91 -0.93
N HIS A 94 -13.43 -6.21 -0.79
CA HIS A 94 -14.60 -6.77 -0.12
C HIS A 94 -14.19 -7.87 0.84
N GLY A 95 -15.00 -8.12 1.87
CA GLY A 95 -14.73 -9.13 2.88
C GLY A 95 -15.89 -10.09 3.07
N TYR A 96 -15.58 -11.26 3.62
CA TYR A 96 -16.55 -12.25 4.08
C TYR A 96 -15.94 -13.10 5.20
N TRP A 97 -16.78 -13.83 5.94
CA TRP A 97 -16.31 -14.66 7.04
C TRP A 97 -16.21 -16.13 6.65
N GLU A 98 -15.09 -16.75 6.96
CA GLU A 98 -14.89 -18.20 6.98
C GLU A 98 -14.68 -18.67 8.43
N GLY A 99 -15.76 -19.03 9.09
CA GLY A 99 -15.72 -19.31 10.53
C GLY A 99 -15.28 -18.06 11.31
N ASP A 100 -14.16 -18.16 12.03
CA ASP A 100 -13.60 -17.06 12.83
C ASP A 100 -12.54 -16.24 12.07
N THR A 101 -12.38 -16.47 10.77
CA THR A 101 -11.44 -15.77 9.91
C THR A 101 -12.15 -14.77 9.02
N LEU A 102 -11.77 -13.50 9.12
CA LEU A 102 -12.15 -12.51 8.11
C LEU A 102 -11.25 -12.68 6.89
N VAL A 103 -11.87 -12.94 5.74
CA VAL A 103 -11.18 -12.97 4.44
C VAL A 103 -11.48 -11.68 3.71
N VAL A 104 -10.44 -11.01 3.22
CA VAL A 104 -10.56 -9.78 2.43
C VAL A 104 -9.92 -10.02 1.07
N VAL A 105 -10.68 -9.79 0.01
CA VAL A 105 -10.19 -9.88 -1.37
C VAL A 105 -10.12 -8.47 -1.93
N THR A 106 -8.97 -8.13 -2.51
CA THR A 106 -8.71 -6.78 -3.06
C THR A 106 -8.17 -6.90 -4.48
N SER A 107 -8.76 -6.15 -5.38
CA SER A 107 -8.33 -6.02 -6.78
C SER A 107 -8.33 -4.55 -7.22
N ASN A 108 -8.35 -4.25 -8.52
CA ASN A 108 -8.43 -2.88 -9.06
C ASN A 108 -7.35 -1.92 -8.56
N PHE A 109 -6.13 -2.41 -8.34
CA PHE A 109 -4.98 -1.57 -8.02
C PHE A 109 -4.56 -0.71 -9.22
N ASN A 110 -4.05 0.49 -8.96
CA ASN A 110 -3.59 1.41 -10.01
C ASN A 110 -2.20 1.06 -10.59
N GLY A 111 -1.55 0.01 -10.11
CA GLY A 111 -0.23 -0.41 -10.58
C GLY A 111 0.95 0.46 -10.12
N LEU A 112 0.71 1.49 -9.32
CA LEU A 112 1.72 2.45 -8.88
C LEU A 112 2.26 2.20 -7.46
N THR A 113 1.70 1.20 -6.76
CA THR A 113 2.15 0.79 -5.43
C THR A 113 3.01 -0.46 -5.49
N ARG A 114 3.79 -0.70 -4.45
CA ARG A 114 4.57 -1.94 -4.32
C ARG A 114 3.68 -3.06 -3.78
N SER A 115 3.88 -4.28 -4.26
CA SER A 115 3.23 -5.46 -3.69
C SER A 115 3.99 -5.98 -2.47
N PHE A 116 5.26 -6.34 -2.65
CA PHE A 116 6.07 -6.94 -1.60
C PHE A 116 7.55 -6.59 -1.80
N GLY A 117 8.21 -6.19 -0.74
CA GLY A 117 9.62 -5.80 -0.81
C GLY A 117 9.86 -4.62 -1.75
N ARG A 118 10.63 -4.85 -2.81
CA ARG A 118 10.91 -3.89 -3.89
C ARG A 118 10.17 -4.23 -5.18
N ALA A 119 9.42 -5.32 -5.20
CA ALA A 119 8.67 -5.73 -6.37
C ALA A 119 7.51 -4.75 -6.64
N GLY A 120 7.28 -4.48 -7.90
CA GLY A 120 6.15 -3.70 -8.36
C GLY A 120 4.83 -4.43 -8.20
N THR A 121 3.80 -3.88 -8.75
CA THR A 121 2.47 -4.48 -8.84
C THR A 121 1.94 -4.29 -10.25
N SER A 122 1.17 -5.25 -10.75
CA SER A 122 0.48 -5.11 -12.03
C SER A 122 -0.98 -4.68 -11.82
N LEU A 123 -1.65 -4.33 -12.91
CA LEU A 123 -3.08 -4.05 -12.92
C LEU A 123 -3.93 -5.32 -12.69
N HIS A 124 -3.32 -6.51 -12.78
CA HIS A 124 -3.97 -7.81 -12.61
C HIS A 124 -3.77 -8.41 -11.22
N LYS A 125 -3.09 -7.67 -10.33
CA LYS A 125 -2.87 -8.13 -8.96
C LYS A 125 -4.19 -8.37 -8.24
N VAL A 126 -4.31 -9.55 -7.63
CA VAL A 126 -5.33 -9.90 -6.64
C VAL A 126 -4.63 -10.18 -5.32
N LEU A 127 -5.08 -9.53 -4.26
CA LEU A 127 -4.60 -9.76 -2.92
C LEU A 127 -5.70 -10.42 -2.10
N THR A 128 -5.40 -11.56 -1.47
CA THR A 128 -6.27 -12.20 -0.49
C THR A 128 -5.62 -12.07 0.87
N GLU A 129 -6.33 -11.47 1.82
CA GLU A 129 -5.89 -11.30 3.21
C GLU A 129 -6.80 -12.09 4.13
N ARG A 130 -6.23 -12.71 5.15
CA ARG A 130 -6.94 -13.53 6.14
C ARG A 130 -6.54 -13.08 7.53
N LEU A 131 -7.50 -12.60 8.29
CA LEU A 131 -7.28 -12.15 9.65
C LEU A 131 -7.98 -13.13 10.60
N THR A 132 -7.19 -13.90 11.35
CA THR A 132 -7.68 -14.91 12.29
C THR A 132 -7.27 -14.55 13.71
N ARG A 133 -8.22 -14.41 14.62
CA ARG A 133 -7.92 -14.21 16.02
C ARG A 133 -7.48 -15.53 16.65
N VAL A 134 -6.19 -15.68 16.93
CA VAL A 134 -5.58 -16.89 17.50
C VAL A 134 -5.39 -16.82 19.01
N GLY A 135 -5.65 -15.68 19.62
CA GLY A 135 -5.55 -15.50 21.07
C GLY A 135 -6.25 -14.22 21.54
N PRO A 136 -6.30 -13.98 22.86
CA PRO A 136 -6.98 -12.80 23.42
C PRO A 136 -6.38 -11.46 22.94
N TYR A 137 -5.09 -11.48 22.58
CA TYR A 137 -4.33 -10.29 22.17
C TYR A 137 -3.55 -10.49 20.87
N THR A 138 -3.87 -11.55 20.10
CA THR A 138 -3.11 -11.91 18.90
C THR A 138 -4.04 -12.20 17.74
N VAL A 139 -3.72 -11.59 16.59
CA VAL A 139 -4.33 -11.85 15.29
C VAL A 139 -3.24 -12.31 14.35
N ASP A 140 -3.40 -13.46 13.73
CA ASP A 140 -2.58 -13.86 12.60
C ASP A 140 -3.13 -13.22 11.34
N TYR A 141 -2.27 -12.48 10.68
CA TYR A 141 -2.53 -11.84 9.40
C TYR A 141 -1.76 -12.59 8.31
N GLU A 142 -2.48 -13.40 7.55
CA GLU A 142 -1.97 -14.08 6.37
C GLU A 142 -2.35 -13.27 5.14
N PHE A 143 -1.45 -13.15 4.18
CA PHE A 143 -1.78 -12.58 2.88
C PHE A 143 -1.20 -13.41 1.75
N THR A 144 -1.94 -13.48 0.65
CA THR A 144 -1.52 -14.11 -0.60
C THR A 144 -1.63 -13.11 -1.73
N ILE A 145 -0.50 -12.87 -2.41
CA ILE A 145 -0.42 -12.04 -3.61
C ILE A 145 -0.47 -12.95 -4.84
N ASP A 146 -1.47 -12.77 -5.69
CA ASP A 146 -1.59 -13.37 -7.00
C ASP A 146 -1.41 -12.29 -8.06
N ASP A 147 -0.22 -12.23 -8.64
CA ASP A 147 0.17 -11.21 -9.63
C ASP A 147 1.11 -11.84 -10.67
N PRO A 148 0.55 -12.58 -11.65
CA PRO A 148 1.34 -13.36 -12.61
C PRO A 148 2.19 -12.51 -13.55
N ALA A 149 1.95 -11.19 -13.62
CA ALA A 149 2.82 -10.28 -14.37
C ALA A 149 4.08 -9.88 -13.59
N THR A 150 4.06 -10.03 -12.25
CA THR A 150 5.17 -9.65 -11.38
C THR A 150 5.91 -10.84 -10.78
N PHE A 151 5.19 -11.92 -10.45
CA PHE A 151 5.73 -13.12 -9.80
C PHE A 151 5.46 -14.37 -10.62
N SER A 152 6.36 -15.33 -10.58
CA SER A 152 6.22 -16.63 -11.26
C SER A 152 5.19 -17.55 -10.60
N ASP A 153 4.86 -17.30 -9.33
CA ASP A 153 3.88 -18.05 -8.56
C ASP A 153 3.26 -17.15 -7.48
N LYS A 154 2.18 -17.61 -6.84
CA LYS A 154 1.55 -16.90 -5.72
C LYS A 154 2.51 -16.82 -4.54
N LEU A 155 2.54 -15.66 -3.91
CA LEU A 155 3.35 -15.42 -2.72
C LEU A 155 2.44 -15.32 -1.50
N THR A 156 2.65 -16.21 -0.53
CA THR A 156 1.92 -16.20 0.75
C THR A 156 2.88 -15.95 1.90
N ALA A 157 2.47 -15.10 2.84
CA ALA A 157 3.19 -14.86 4.08
C ALA A 157 2.23 -14.66 5.25
N ILE A 158 2.71 -14.91 6.46
CA ILE A 158 1.96 -14.71 7.71
C ILE A 158 2.75 -13.76 8.61
N VAL A 159 2.03 -12.81 9.19
CA VAL A 159 2.54 -11.85 10.18
C VAL A 159 1.63 -11.90 11.41
N SER A 160 2.15 -12.29 12.56
CA SER A 160 1.37 -12.23 13.81
C SER A 160 1.36 -10.80 14.34
N MET A 161 0.15 -10.26 14.56
CA MET A 161 -0.09 -8.93 15.12
C MET A 161 -0.46 -9.07 16.59
N THR A 162 0.22 -8.34 17.46
CA THR A 162 -0.06 -8.34 18.90
C THR A 162 -0.69 -7.02 19.32
N LYS A 163 -1.71 -7.09 20.18
CA LYS A 163 -2.34 -5.89 20.73
C LYS A 163 -1.34 -5.05 21.51
N VAL A 164 -1.25 -3.79 21.19
CA VAL A 164 -0.47 -2.79 21.92
C VAL A 164 -1.37 -1.95 22.83
N ALA A 165 -0.81 -1.52 23.96
CA ALA A 165 -1.47 -0.57 24.86
C ALA A 165 -1.05 0.84 24.42
N GLY A 166 -1.97 1.60 23.86
CA GLY A 166 -1.71 2.97 23.44
C GLY A 166 -2.69 3.42 22.36
N LEU A 167 -2.60 4.70 22.06
CA LEU A 167 -3.38 5.32 20.98
C LEU A 167 -2.55 5.26 19.69
N ILE A 168 -3.23 5.18 18.56
CA ILE A 168 -2.64 5.52 17.27
C ILE A 168 -2.63 7.05 17.19
N TYR A 169 -1.46 7.61 16.89
CA TYR A 169 -1.28 9.04 16.72
C TYR A 169 -1.39 9.41 15.24
N GLU A 170 -1.75 10.67 15.00
CA GLU A 170 -1.73 11.23 13.68
C GLU A 170 -0.31 11.18 13.08
N TYR A 171 -0.22 10.75 11.83
CA TYR A 171 0.99 10.84 11.02
C TYR A 171 0.85 12.02 10.04
N ALA A 172 1.25 13.21 10.49
CA ALA A 172 1.15 14.47 9.75
C ALA A 172 2.20 14.54 8.62
N CYS A 173 2.02 13.71 7.58
CA CYS A 173 3.00 13.56 6.49
C CYS A 173 3.10 14.81 5.63
N HIS A 174 1.97 15.40 5.26
CA HIS A 174 1.91 16.56 4.37
C HIS A 174 2.49 17.82 5.01
N GLU A 175 2.14 18.08 6.25
CA GLU A 175 2.51 19.28 7.00
C GLU A 175 4.02 19.37 7.24
N GLY A 176 4.67 18.22 7.42
CA GLY A 176 6.12 18.11 7.64
C GLY A 176 6.95 17.82 6.38
N ASN A 177 6.35 17.76 5.18
CA ASN A 177 7.04 17.31 3.98
C ASN A 177 7.94 18.39 3.34
N TYR A 178 8.84 18.98 4.12
CA TYR A 178 9.86 19.89 3.61
C TYR A 178 10.86 19.19 2.67
N GLY A 179 11.00 17.86 2.80
CA GLY A 179 11.87 17.04 1.95
C GLY A 179 11.49 17.14 0.48
N MET A 180 10.22 17.08 0.14
CA MET A 180 9.74 17.17 -1.24
C MET A 180 10.14 18.52 -1.88
N VAL A 181 9.87 19.63 -1.19
CA VAL A 181 10.23 20.98 -1.69
C VAL A 181 11.72 21.11 -1.90
N ASN A 182 12.53 20.60 -0.96
CA ASN A 182 13.99 20.71 -1.04
C ASN A 182 14.59 19.83 -2.16
N ILE A 183 14.04 18.61 -2.37
CA ILE A 183 14.47 17.75 -3.47
C ILE A 183 14.21 18.40 -4.82
N LEU A 184 13.00 18.95 -5.03
CA LEU A 184 12.64 19.61 -6.28
C LEU A 184 13.48 20.90 -6.53
N ARG A 185 13.71 21.69 -5.49
CA ARG A 185 14.59 22.86 -5.58
C ARG A 185 16.03 22.48 -5.90
N GLY A 186 16.55 21.44 -5.24
CA GLY A 186 17.90 20.93 -5.49
C GLY A 186 18.08 20.46 -6.93
N ALA A 187 17.10 19.78 -7.52
CA ALA A 187 17.14 19.40 -8.93
C ALA A 187 17.23 20.62 -9.87
N ARG A 188 16.42 21.66 -9.64
CA ARG A 188 16.48 22.91 -10.44
C ARG A 188 17.84 23.61 -10.33
N VAL A 189 18.46 23.63 -9.15
CA VAL A 189 19.81 24.20 -8.98
C VAL A 189 20.84 23.39 -9.77
N GLN A 190 20.79 22.07 -9.73
CA GLN A 190 21.71 21.22 -10.49
C GLN A 190 21.56 21.38 -11.99
N GLU A 191 20.34 21.52 -12.51
CA GLU A 191 20.08 21.81 -13.92
C GLU A 191 20.70 23.15 -14.36
N ALA A 192 20.48 24.21 -13.58
CA ALA A 192 21.06 25.52 -13.88
C ALA A 192 22.59 25.49 -13.91
N LEU A 193 23.23 24.81 -12.95
CA LEU A 193 24.69 24.66 -12.92
C LEU A 193 25.22 23.84 -14.12
N ALA A 194 24.48 22.85 -14.57
CA ALA A 194 24.84 22.05 -15.74
C ALA A 194 24.76 22.88 -17.04
N GLU A 195 23.77 23.75 -17.18
CA GLU A 195 23.62 24.66 -18.31
C GLU A 195 24.74 25.69 -18.34
N GLU A 196 25.13 26.26 -17.18
CA GLU A 196 26.25 27.18 -17.07
C GLU A 196 27.60 26.57 -17.44
N ALA A 197 27.79 25.28 -17.12
CA ALA A 197 29.01 24.53 -17.40
C ALA A 197 29.17 24.15 -18.89
N THR A 198 28.09 24.22 -19.67
CA THR A 198 28.09 23.87 -21.10
C THR A 198 28.18 25.10 -22.04
N ASN A 199 28.07 26.30 -21.48
CA ASN A 199 28.25 27.59 -22.17
C ASN A 199 29.66 28.15 -21.91
#